data_a8651f05dcc8818927065b7fb640dcb3
#
_entry.id   a8651f05dcc8818927065b7fb640dcb3
#
_cell.length_a   1.000
_cell.length_b   1.000
_cell.length_c   1.000
_cell.angle_alpha   90.00
_cell.angle_beta   90.00
_cell.angle_gamma   90.00
#
_symmetry.space_group_name_H-M   'P 1'
#
loop_
_entity.id
_entity.type
_entity.pdbx_description
1 polymer ?
#
loop_
_entity_poly.entity_id
_entity_poly.type
_entity_poly.pdbx_seq_one_letter_code
_entity_poly.pdbx_strand_id
1 'polypeptide(L)'
;LKVLMDEVFGRGNFVLDIAWHRKVSPANDAKHFSNDNDHLLVYAKAMEQLAVNRLERTEKHNAVFKNPDNDVRGPWNSVTLTGNKTKEERPNLYFKIVGPTGQEVWPPDGLTWRSSSQTYAEMAAQGLIYWGKDGTSQSPRIKRFSSEAKPVIPRSLWHYEDLGHTQEAMLESKTLFGQWSVFGTPKPERLLQRILYIGNH
;
A
#
# COMPACT_ATOMS: atom_id res chain seq x y z
N LEU A 1 -0.30 -7.16 -27.48
CA LEU A 1 0.64 -7.88 -26.61
C LEU A 1 -0.12 -8.81 -25.66
N LYS A 2 -1.11 -8.31 -24.87
CA LYS A 2 -1.82 -9.12 -23.86
C LYS A 2 -2.42 -10.41 -24.44
N VAL A 3 -3.06 -10.35 -25.61
CA VAL A 3 -3.66 -11.54 -26.27
C VAL A 3 -2.60 -12.61 -26.54
N LEU A 4 -1.42 -12.23 -27.07
CA LEU A 4 -0.33 -13.18 -27.28
C LEU A 4 0.20 -13.76 -25.96
N MET A 5 0.26 -12.96 -24.92
CA MET A 5 0.67 -13.43 -23.58
C MET A 5 -0.37 -14.40 -22.99
N ASP A 6 -1.67 -14.14 -23.22
CA ASP A 6 -2.75 -15.05 -22.81
C ASP A 6 -2.64 -16.43 -23.53
N GLU A 7 -2.24 -16.44 -24.81
CA GLU A 7 -2.00 -17.68 -25.57
C GLU A 7 -0.77 -18.46 -25.06
N VAL A 8 0.32 -17.75 -24.73
CA VAL A 8 1.58 -18.38 -24.30
C VAL A 8 1.52 -18.87 -22.86
N PHE A 9 1.01 -18.02 -21.95
CA PHE A 9 1.04 -18.29 -20.50
C PHE A 9 -0.29 -18.79 -19.95
N GLY A 10 -1.35 -18.75 -20.73
CA GLY A 10 -2.72 -19.04 -20.30
C GLY A 10 -3.40 -17.83 -19.65
N ARG A 11 -4.62 -17.55 -20.07
CA ARG A 11 -5.42 -16.42 -19.56
C ARG A 11 -5.65 -16.47 -18.04
N GLY A 12 -5.79 -17.69 -17.47
CA GLY A 12 -5.97 -17.91 -16.04
C GLY A 12 -4.74 -17.55 -15.19
N ASN A 13 -3.58 -17.43 -15.82
CA ASN A 13 -2.33 -17.07 -15.17
C ASN A 13 -2.01 -15.56 -15.23
N PHE A 14 -2.89 -14.76 -15.82
CA PHE A 14 -2.75 -13.31 -15.79
C PHE A 14 -2.97 -12.77 -14.37
N VAL A 15 -1.98 -12.11 -13.82
CA VAL A 15 -2.02 -11.55 -12.46
C VAL A 15 -2.57 -10.13 -12.49
N LEU A 16 -1.88 -9.22 -13.17
CA LEU A 16 -2.29 -7.82 -13.30
C LEU A 16 -1.46 -7.08 -14.35
N ASP A 17 -1.89 -5.87 -14.67
CA ASP A 17 -1.18 -4.88 -15.45
C ASP A 17 -0.64 -3.79 -14.51
N ILE A 18 0.67 -3.56 -14.54
CA ILE A 18 1.35 -2.51 -13.79
C ILE A 18 1.59 -1.33 -14.72
N ALA A 19 1.08 -0.16 -14.38
CA ALA A 19 1.41 1.08 -15.05
C ALA A 19 2.67 1.70 -14.42
N TRP A 20 3.76 1.76 -15.18
CA TRP A 20 4.96 2.48 -14.78
C TRP A 20 4.99 3.86 -15.42
N HIS A 21 4.89 4.89 -14.60
CA HIS A 21 5.03 6.30 -14.99
C HIS A 21 6.49 6.59 -15.28
N ARG A 22 6.85 6.70 -16.56
CA ARG A 22 8.24 6.72 -17.08
C ARG A 22 8.75 8.10 -17.49
N LYS A 23 7.90 9.09 -17.53
CA LYS A 23 8.25 10.48 -17.92
C LYS A 23 8.11 11.43 -16.76
N VAL A 24 9.00 12.42 -16.69
CA VAL A 24 8.92 13.52 -15.71
C VAL A 24 7.95 14.60 -16.18
N SER A 25 7.89 14.85 -17.48
CA SER A 25 7.06 15.90 -18.08
C SER A 25 6.21 15.35 -19.21
N PRO A 26 4.98 15.85 -19.40
CA PRO A 26 4.15 15.44 -20.52
C PRO A 26 4.78 15.87 -21.86
N ALA A 27 4.42 15.17 -22.94
CA ALA A 27 4.81 15.53 -24.30
C ALA A 27 3.93 16.70 -24.78
N ASN A 28 4.48 17.90 -24.83
CA ASN A 28 3.73 19.11 -25.22
C ASN A 28 3.34 19.13 -26.71
N ASP A 29 4.00 18.30 -27.53
CA ASP A 29 3.73 18.10 -28.95
C ASP A 29 2.67 17.00 -29.22
N ALA A 30 2.17 16.36 -28.18
CA ALA A 30 1.16 15.32 -28.32
C ALA A 30 -0.17 15.92 -28.83
N LYS A 31 -0.71 15.37 -29.91
CA LYS A 31 -1.95 15.87 -30.53
C LYS A 31 -3.19 15.73 -29.62
N HIS A 32 -3.24 14.71 -28.77
CA HIS A 32 -4.38 14.43 -27.89
C HIS A 32 -3.95 14.21 -26.45
N PHE A 33 -3.23 13.12 -26.16
CA PHE A 33 -2.80 12.75 -24.81
C PHE A 33 -1.30 12.45 -24.81
N SER A 34 -0.58 12.90 -23.77
CA SER A 34 0.78 12.47 -23.54
C SER A 34 0.78 11.00 -23.06
N ASN A 35 1.58 10.17 -23.72
CA ASN A 35 1.79 8.79 -23.27
C ASN A 35 2.96 8.76 -22.29
N ASP A 36 2.64 8.82 -21.00
CA ASP A 36 3.62 8.95 -19.92
C ASP A 36 3.91 7.63 -19.21
N ASN A 37 3.15 6.57 -19.52
CA ASN A 37 3.29 5.27 -18.89
C ASN A 37 3.73 4.19 -19.89
N ASP A 38 4.52 3.23 -19.40
CA ASP A 38 4.64 1.91 -19.99
C ASP A 38 3.89 0.90 -19.12
N HIS A 39 3.51 -0.22 -19.72
CA HIS A 39 2.75 -1.28 -19.09
C HIS A 39 3.60 -2.55 -18.91
N LEU A 40 3.58 -3.12 -17.71
CA LEU A 40 4.20 -4.40 -17.41
C LEU A 40 3.10 -5.42 -17.15
N LEU A 41 2.93 -6.35 -18.08
CA LEU A 41 1.98 -7.44 -17.93
C LEU A 41 2.61 -8.54 -17.08
N VAL A 42 1.98 -8.85 -15.95
CA VAL A 42 2.46 -9.86 -15.01
C VAL A 42 1.66 -11.14 -15.15
N TYR A 43 2.36 -12.24 -15.35
CA TYR A 43 1.80 -13.60 -15.44
C TYR A 43 2.49 -14.50 -14.42
N ALA A 44 1.72 -15.35 -13.76
CA ALA A 44 2.25 -16.46 -12.98
C ALA A 44 2.55 -17.66 -13.87
N LYS A 45 3.50 -18.48 -13.51
CA LYS A 45 3.68 -19.80 -14.13
C LYS A 45 2.52 -20.73 -13.75
N ALA A 46 2.08 -20.66 -12.50
CA ALA A 46 0.89 -21.33 -11.96
C ALA A 46 0.28 -20.38 -10.90
N MET A 47 -0.95 -19.94 -11.08
CA MET A 47 -1.59 -18.94 -10.23
C MET A 47 -1.71 -19.41 -8.77
N GLU A 48 -1.98 -20.69 -8.54
CA GLU A 48 -2.14 -21.29 -7.22
C GLU A 48 -0.81 -21.36 -6.42
N GLN A 49 0.30 -21.24 -7.11
CA GLN A 49 1.64 -21.27 -6.51
C GLN A 49 2.30 -19.89 -6.47
N LEU A 50 1.58 -18.87 -6.94
CA LEU A 50 2.14 -17.52 -7.00
C LEU A 50 2.42 -17.01 -5.60
N ALA A 51 3.68 -16.75 -5.33
CA ALA A 51 4.14 -16.00 -4.19
C ALA A 51 4.85 -14.72 -4.71
N VAL A 52 4.60 -13.61 -4.04
CA VAL A 52 5.14 -12.31 -4.42
C VAL A 52 5.89 -11.72 -3.23
N ASN A 53 7.15 -11.35 -3.42
CA ASN A 53 7.91 -10.70 -2.38
C ASN A 53 7.32 -9.34 -2.04
N ARG A 54 7.12 -9.10 -0.75
CA ARG A 54 6.71 -7.79 -0.23
C ARG A 54 7.89 -6.86 -0.20
N LEU A 55 7.62 -5.59 -0.48
CA LEU A 55 8.63 -4.54 -0.48
C LEU A 55 8.95 -4.09 0.93
N GLU A 56 10.20 -3.76 1.19
CA GLU A 56 10.60 -3.12 2.43
C GLU A 56 9.89 -1.77 2.60
N ARG A 57 9.67 -1.40 3.84
CA ARG A 57 9.08 -0.11 4.17
C ARG A 57 10.14 0.99 4.02
N THR A 58 9.80 2.04 3.29
CA THR A 58 10.61 3.25 3.17
C THR A 58 10.32 4.23 4.32
N GLU A 59 11.14 5.27 4.48
CA GLU A 59 10.89 6.36 5.41
C GLU A 59 9.51 7.01 5.18
N LYS A 60 9.10 7.17 3.92
CA LYS A 60 7.77 7.68 3.53
C LYS A 60 6.65 6.80 4.10
N HIS A 61 6.80 5.47 4.06
CA HIS A 61 5.85 4.54 4.67
C HIS A 61 5.85 4.61 6.19
N ASN A 62 6.98 4.96 6.79
CA ASN A 62 7.15 5.02 8.25
C ASN A 62 6.79 6.40 8.83
N ALA A 63 6.72 7.44 8.02
CA ALA A 63 6.39 8.80 8.44
C ALA A 63 4.98 8.96 9.05
N VAL A 64 4.09 7.97 8.82
CA VAL A 64 2.73 7.94 9.40
C VAL A 64 2.72 7.53 10.87
N PHE A 65 3.80 6.89 11.36
CA PHE A 65 3.90 6.48 12.76
C PHE A 65 4.35 7.67 13.60
N LYS A 66 3.55 7.99 14.61
CA LYS A 66 3.77 9.07 15.58
C LYS A 66 3.72 8.49 16.98
N ASN A 67 4.08 9.27 17.98
CA ASN A 67 3.90 8.87 19.38
C ASN A 67 3.34 10.06 20.19
N PRO A 68 2.07 10.46 19.95
CA PRO A 68 1.50 11.66 20.52
C PRO A 68 1.21 11.55 22.05
N ASP A 69 1.17 10.34 22.57
CA ASP A 69 0.88 10.03 23.98
C ASP A 69 2.10 9.42 24.71
N ASN A 70 3.27 9.46 24.09
CA ASN A 70 4.51 8.90 24.63
C ASN A 70 4.39 7.44 25.09
N ASP A 71 3.67 6.61 24.29
CA ASP A 71 3.53 5.19 24.57
C ASP A 71 4.91 4.52 24.60
N VAL A 72 5.20 3.77 25.65
CA VAL A 72 6.50 3.13 25.88
C VAL A 72 6.87 2.09 24.81
N ARG A 73 5.88 1.57 24.09
CA ARG A 73 6.06 0.63 22.98
C ARG A 73 6.57 1.30 21.70
N GLY A 74 6.61 2.63 21.67
CA GLY A 74 7.14 3.41 20.56
C GLY A 74 6.08 4.01 19.63
N PRO A 75 6.49 4.45 18.43
CA PRO A 75 5.59 5.10 17.48
C PRO A 75 4.49 4.18 16.95
N TRP A 76 3.30 4.74 16.78
CA TRP A 76 2.13 4.04 16.27
C TRP A 76 1.34 4.89 15.25
N ASN A 77 0.57 4.22 14.39
CA ASN A 77 -0.40 4.83 13.49
C ASN A 77 -1.81 4.54 13.97
N SER A 78 -2.69 5.52 13.85
CA SER A 78 -4.09 5.39 14.27
C SER A 78 -4.96 4.82 13.15
N VAL A 79 -5.74 3.79 13.45
CA VAL A 79 -6.79 3.23 12.57
C VAL A 79 -8.15 3.44 13.17
N THR A 80 -9.18 3.57 12.33
CA THR A 80 -10.57 3.70 12.79
C THR A 80 -11.01 2.44 13.53
N LEU A 81 -11.70 2.61 14.65
CA LEU A 81 -12.37 1.52 15.36
C LEU A 81 -13.67 1.10 14.65
N THR A 82 -14.24 1.97 13.81
CA THR A 82 -15.47 1.73 13.07
C THR A 82 -15.24 0.94 11.79
N GLY A 83 -16.17 0.06 11.45
CA GLY A 83 -16.34 -0.64 10.19
C GLY A 83 -17.45 0.01 9.35
N ASN A 84 -17.58 -0.41 8.10
CA ASN A 84 -18.54 0.11 7.12
C ASN A 84 -19.80 -0.79 6.98
N LYS A 85 -20.18 -1.49 8.05
CA LYS A 85 -21.38 -2.33 8.11
C LYS A 85 -22.40 -1.67 9.03
N THR A 86 -23.68 -1.87 8.72
CA THR A 86 -24.78 -1.35 9.54
C THR A 86 -25.10 -2.29 10.70
N LYS A 87 -25.86 -1.78 11.66
CA LYS A 87 -26.34 -2.59 12.80
C LYS A 87 -27.28 -3.74 12.38
N GLU A 88 -27.99 -3.57 11.27
CA GLU A 88 -28.85 -4.60 10.69
C GLU A 88 -28.03 -5.74 10.07
N GLU A 89 -26.91 -5.40 9.40
CA GLU A 89 -26.00 -6.39 8.81
C GLU A 89 -25.16 -7.11 9.86
N ARG A 90 -24.77 -6.41 10.94
CA ARG A 90 -23.86 -6.91 11.98
C ARG A 90 -24.28 -6.43 13.39
N PRO A 91 -25.43 -6.88 13.91
CA PRO A 91 -25.94 -6.42 15.20
C PRO A 91 -24.99 -6.72 16.38
N ASN A 92 -24.21 -7.79 16.30
CA ASN A 92 -23.21 -8.16 17.30
C ASN A 92 -22.00 -7.21 17.37
N LEU A 93 -21.85 -6.32 16.39
CA LEU A 93 -20.80 -5.30 16.36
C LEU A 93 -21.33 -3.89 16.69
N TYR A 94 -22.61 -3.78 17.05
CA TYR A 94 -23.24 -2.53 17.46
C TYR A 94 -23.51 -2.56 18.97
N PHE A 95 -22.58 -2.05 19.75
CA PHE A 95 -22.63 -2.04 21.20
C PHE A 95 -21.97 -0.78 21.77
N LYS A 96 -22.34 -0.44 22.99
CA LYS A 96 -21.80 0.69 23.74
C LYS A 96 -20.39 0.37 24.23
N ILE A 97 -19.50 1.32 24.13
CA ILE A 97 -18.20 1.33 24.78
C ILE A 97 -18.10 2.50 25.75
N VAL A 98 -17.26 2.37 26.78
CA VAL A 98 -17.04 3.42 27.77
C VAL A 98 -15.59 3.86 27.70
N GLY A 99 -15.38 5.16 27.59
CA GLY A 99 -14.06 5.76 27.58
C GLY A 99 -13.48 6.04 28.97
N PRO A 100 -12.22 6.45 29.04
CA PRO A 100 -11.49 6.62 30.31
C PRO A 100 -12.06 7.73 31.22
N THR A 101 -12.81 8.67 30.66
CA THR A 101 -13.49 9.74 31.43
C THR A 101 -14.95 9.41 31.76
N GLY A 102 -15.38 8.16 31.53
CA GLY A 102 -16.74 7.70 31.76
C GLY A 102 -17.73 8.02 30.63
N GLN A 103 -17.26 8.62 29.51
CA GLN A 103 -18.12 8.90 28.36
C GLN A 103 -18.57 7.60 27.68
N GLU A 104 -19.85 7.54 27.35
CA GLU A 104 -20.45 6.44 26.60
C GLU A 104 -20.44 6.75 25.10
N VAL A 105 -19.94 5.81 24.32
CA VAL A 105 -19.83 5.98 22.86
C VAL A 105 -20.44 4.79 22.16
N TRP A 106 -21.29 5.08 21.19
CA TRP A 106 -21.86 4.13 20.24
C TRP A 106 -21.23 4.29 18.86
N PRO A 107 -21.29 3.26 18.00
CA PRO A 107 -20.91 3.46 16.60
C PRO A 107 -21.74 4.59 15.99
N PRO A 108 -21.17 5.43 15.12
CA PRO A 108 -21.94 6.43 14.36
C PRO A 108 -23.05 5.76 13.53
N ASP A 109 -24.08 6.53 13.19
CA ASP A 109 -25.19 6.06 12.35
C ASP A 109 -24.69 5.42 11.05
N GLY A 110 -25.26 4.27 10.70
CA GLY A 110 -24.87 3.50 9.51
C GLY A 110 -23.56 2.71 9.62
N LEU A 111 -22.90 2.74 10.79
CA LEU A 111 -21.66 2.04 11.03
C LEU A 111 -21.76 1.08 12.23
N THR A 112 -20.80 0.17 12.34
CA THR A 112 -20.59 -0.70 13.50
C THR A 112 -19.13 -0.63 13.94
N TRP A 113 -18.78 -1.24 15.07
CA TRP A 113 -17.37 -1.47 15.38
C TRP A 113 -16.76 -2.51 14.43
N ARG A 114 -15.43 -2.51 14.28
CA ARG A 114 -14.70 -3.50 13.46
C ARG A 114 -14.55 -4.85 14.14
N SER A 115 -14.69 -4.88 15.45
CA SER A 115 -14.43 -6.04 16.28
C SER A 115 -15.58 -6.29 17.24
N SER A 116 -15.69 -7.52 17.71
CA SER A 116 -16.64 -7.90 18.76
C SER A 116 -16.32 -7.19 20.09
N SER A 117 -17.29 -7.19 21.00
CA SER A 117 -17.10 -6.64 22.35
C SER A 117 -15.96 -7.31 23.12
N GLN A 118 -15.78 -8.63 22.93
CA GLN A 118 -14.67 -9.37 23.53
C GLN A 118 -13.32 -8.87 22.97
N THR A 119 -13.15 -8.83 21.65
CA THR A 119 -11.91 -8.33 21.03
C THR A 119 -11.63 -6.87 21.38
N TYR A 120 -12.69 -6.05 21.49
CA TYR A 120 -12.55 -4.68 21.98
C TYR A 120 -12.00 -4.65 23.41
N ALA A 121 -12.56 -5.46 24.31
CA ALA A 121 -12.12 -5.53 25.71
C ALA A 121 -10.64 -5.96 25.81
N GLU A 122 -10.22 -6.93 25.01
CA GLU A 122 -8.82 -7.35 24.91
C GLU A 122 -7.91 -6.23 24.44
N MET A 123 -8.30 -5.49 23.39
CA MET A 123 -7.55 -4.32 22.91
C MET A 123 -7.50 -3.19 23.95
N ALA A 124 -8.60 -2.95 24.66
CA ALA A 124 -8.66 -1.93 25.70
C ALA A 124 -7.74 -2.30 26.88
N ALA A 125 -7.77 -3.56 27.33
CA ALA A 125 -6.88 -4.06 28.38
C ALA A 125 -5.40 -3.94 28.01
N GLN A 126 -5.07 -4.07 26.74
CA GLN A 126 -3.71 -3.88 26.19
C GLN A 126 -3.35 -2.40 25.95
N GLY A 127 -4.24 -1.45 26.25
CA GLY A 127 -4.00 -0.02 25.99
C GLY A 127 -3.89 0.33 24.52
N LEU A 128 -4.53 -0.44 23.64
CA LEU A 128 -4.51 -0.22 22.19
C LEU A 128 -5.57 0.77 21.71
N ILE A 129 -6.48 1.20 22.58
CA ILE A 129 -7.54 2.15 22.24
C ILE A 129 -7.08 3.57 22.61
N TYR A 130 -6.98 4.42 21.61
CA TYR A 130 -6.62 5.83 21.79
C TYR A 130 -7.86 6.71 21.77
N TRP A 131 -8.08 7.43 22.86
CA TRP A 131 -9.24 8.29 23.12
C TRP A 131 -8.98 9.77 22.89
N GLY A 132 -7.95 10.11 22.11
CA GLY A 132 -7.50 11.50 21.99
C GLY A 132 -6.49 11.87 23.08
N LYS A 133 -5.95 13.08 22.98
CA LYS A 133 -4.89 13.57 23.88
C LYS A 133 -5.38 13.69 25.34
N ASP A 134 -6.62 14.06 25.52
CA ASP A 134 -7.29 14.28 26.81
C ASP A 134 -8.23 13.14 27.24
N GLY A 135 -8.31 12.08 26.45
CA GLY A 135 -9.14 10.91 26.77
C GLY A 135 -10.63 11.08 26.47
N THR A 136 -11.08 12.19 25.90
CA THR A 136 -12.51 12.54 25.76
C THR A 136 -13.11 12.27 24.39
N SER A 137 -12.34 11.74 23.45
CA SER A 137 -12.76 11.56 22.04
C SER A 137 -14.04 10.71 21.93
N GLN A 138 -15.00 11.22 21.14
CA GLN A 138 -16.19 10.47 20.71
C GLN A 138 -15.93 9.53 19.51
N SER A 139 -14.71 9.57 18.98
CA SER A 139 -14.26 8.72 17.85
C SER A 139 -12.94 8.04 18.21
N PRO A 140 -12.95 7.06 19.12
CA PRO A 140 -11.74 6.37 19.55
C PRO A 140 -11.09 5.64 18.37
N ARG A 141 -9.78 5.48 18.45
CA ARG A 141 -8.98 4.87 17.39
C ARG A 141 -8.13 3.73 17.94
N ILE A 142 -7.73 2.81 17.05
CA ILE A 142 -6.86 1.70 17.43
C ILE A 142 -5.42 2.10 17.14
N LYS A 143 -4.51 1.89 18.08
CA LYS A 143 -3.06 2.02 17.87
C LYS A 143 -2.53 0.81 17.08
N ARG A 144 -1.71 1.07 16.07
CA ARG A 144 -0.94 0.06 15.34
C ARG A 144 0.52 0.47 15.39
N PHE A 145 1.33 -0.29 16.12
CA PHE A 145 2.73 0.06 16.36
C PHE A 145 3.62 -0.18 15.13
N SER A 146 4.64 0.65 14.99
CA SER A 146 5.60 0.53 13.90
C SER A 146 6.40 -0.78 13.97
N SER A 147 6.63 -1.30 15.17
CA SER A 147 7.28 -2.61 15.41
C SER A 147 6.51 -3.80 14.83
N GLU A 148 5.19 -3.67 14.66
CA GLU A 148 4.31 -4.69 14.08
C GLU A 148 4.05 -4.47 12.59
N ALA A 149 4.63 -3.40 12.01
CA ALA A 149 4.36 -3.02 10.64
C ALA A 149 4.98 -3.99 9.64
N LYS A 150 4.13 -4.66 8.88
CA LYS A 150 4.55 -5.63 7.87
C LYS A 150 5.14 -4.93 6.62
N PRO A 151 6.00 -5.61 5.86
CA PRO A 151 6.42 -5.18 4.54
C PRO A 151 5.23 -4.86 3.62
N VAL A 152 5.42 -3.95 2.68
CA VAL A 152 4.36 -3.40 1.83
C VAL A 152 4.06 -4.32 0.65
N ILE A 153 2.78 -4.54 0.36
CA ILE A 153 2.36 -5.24 -0.86
C ILE A 153 2.68 -4.35 -2.08
N PRO A 154 3.33 -4.88 -3.14
CA PRO A 154 3.56 -4.14 -4.36
C PRO A 154 2.24 -3.61 -4.95
N ARG A 155 2.27 -2.38 -5.47
CA ARG A 155 1.09 -1.73 -6.07
C ARG A 155 1.13 -1.89 -7.59
N SER A 156 0.02 -1.66 -8.26
CA SER A 156 -0.10 -1.67 -9.72
C SER A 156 0.26 -0.34 -10.39
N LEU A 157 0.47 0.72 -9.63
CA LEU A 157 0.96 2.01 -10.13
C LEU A 157 2.36 2.26 -9.57
N TRP A 158 3.33 2.41 -10.47
CA TRP A 158 4.74 2.62 -10.17
C TRP A 158 5.19 3.98 -10.66
N HIS A 159 5.78 4.77 -9.77
CA HIS A 159 6.20 6.13 -10.06
C HIS A 159 7.69 6.20 -10.38
N TYR A 160 8.06 7.12 -11.29
CA TYR A 160 9.45 7.33 -11.69
C TYR A 160 10.33 7.80 -10.52
N GLU A 161 9.78 8.51 -9.56
CA GLU A 161 10.51 8.95 -8.36
C GLU A 161 11.13 7.78 -7.61
N ASP A 162 10.42 6.66 -7.57
CA ASP A 162 10.86 5.45 -6.87
C ASP A 162 11.74 4.54 -7.77
N LEU A 163 11.43 4.49 -9.08
CA LEU A 163 11.96 3.46 -9.98
C LEU A 163 12.77 3.98 -11.17
N GLY A 164 12.94 5.29 -11.26
CA GLY A 164 13.62 5.94 -12.38
C GLY A 164 12.71 6.19 -13.58
N HIS A 165 13.19 7.02 -14.47
CA HIS A 165 12.52 7.44 -15.71
C HIS A 165 13.39 7.15 -16.94
N THR A 166 12.82 7.34 -18.13
CA THR A 166 13.50 7.00 -19.39
C THR A 166 14.83 7.74 -19.58
N GLN A 167 14.92 9.02 -19.17
CA GLN A 167 16.17 9.80 -19.31
C GLN A 167 17.27 9.28 -18.37
N GLU A 168 16.91 8.88 -17.14
CA GLU A 168 17.82 8.24 -16.19
C GLU A 168 18.38 6.95 -16.79
N ALA A 169 17.51 6.09 -17.34
CA ALA A 169 17.92 4.85 -18.00
C ALA A 169 18.89 5.08 -19.18
N MET A 170 18.69 6.15 -19.96
CA MET A 170 19.61 6.52 -21.02
C MET A 170 20.99 6.93 -20.49
N LEU A 171 21.03 7.65 -19.37
CA LEU A 171 22.27 8.05 -18.72
C LEU A 171 23.01 6.85 -18.11
N GLU A 172 22.29 5.95 -17.43
CA GLU A 172 22.82 4.68 -16.90
C GLU A 172 23.44 3.85 -18.03
N SER A 173 22.72 3.68 -19.14
CA SER A 173 23.20 2.97 -20.32
C SER A 173 24.45 3.62 -20.91
N LYS A 174 24.50 4.95 -21.03
CA LYS A 174 25.69 5.67 -21.50
C LYS A 174 26.88 5.46 -20.57
N THR A 175 26.65 5.52 -19.27
CA THR A 175 27.71 5.34 -18.26
C THR A 175 28.30 3.93 -18.35
N LEU A 176 27.43 2.92 -18.54
CA LEU A 176 27.83 1.52 -18.59
C LEU A 176 28.58 1.18 -19.89
N PHE A 177 28.11 1.68 -21.03
CA PHE A 177 28.64 1.30 -22.37
C PHE A 177 29.52 2.37 -23.03
N GLY A 178 29.70 3.52 -22.40
CA GLY A 178 30.53 4.62 -22.93
C GLY A 178 29.93 5.38 -24.13
N GLN A 179 28.72 5.03 -24.55
CA GLN A 179 28.06 5.65 -25.70
C GLN A 179 26.53 5.72 -25.52
N TRP A 180 25.91 6.68 -26.25
CA TRP A 180 24.45 6.78 -26.30
C TRP A 180 23.88 5.70 -27.24
N SER A 181 22.61 5.33 -26.94
CA SER A 181 21.79 4.53 -27.88
C SER A 181 22.27 3.09 -28.14
N VAL A 182 22.90 2.45 -27.16
CA VAL A 182 23.12 0.99 -27.22
C VAL A 182 21.79 0.26 -27.26
N PHE A 183 20.80 0.77 -26.50
CA PHE A 183 19.41 0.32 -26.53
C PHE A 183 18.50 1.47 -27.00
N GLY A 184 17.53 1.18 -27.87
CA GLY A 184 16.58 2.20 -28.34
C GLY A 184 15.74 2.81 -27.24
N THR A 185 15.31 1.99 -26.24
CA THR A 185 14.53 2.43 -25.09
C THR A 185 14.98 1.68 -23.84
N PRO A 186 16.11 2.06 -23.23
CA PRO A 186 16.59 1.41 -22.02
C PRO A 186 15.60 1.58 -20.87
N LYS A 187 15.67 0.68 -19.91
CA LYS A 187 14.87 0.75 -18.68
C LYS A 187 15.80 1.02 -17.51
N PRO A 188 15.36 1.83 -16.51
CA PRO A 188 16.18 2.13 -15.34
C PRO A 188 16.54 0.88 -14.55
N GLU A 189 17.75 0.84 -14.02
CA GLU A 189 18.23 -0.28 -13.20
C GLU A 189 17.29 -0.55 -12.01
N ARG A 190 16.82 0.50 -11.33
CA ARG A 190 15.88 0.40 -10.20
C ARG A 190 14.57 -0.30 -10.57
N LEU A 191 14.06 -0.08 -11.77
CA LEU A 191 12.88 -0.77 -12.28
C LEU A 191 13.15 -2.27 -12.46
N LEU A 192 14.28 -2.62 -13.08
CA LEU A 192 14.65 -4.02 -13.31
C LEU A 192 14.90 -4.74 -11.98
N GLN A 193 15.60 -4.11 -11.06
CA GLN A 193 15.81 -4.64 -9.70
C GLN A 193 14.48 -4.91 -8.97
N ARG A 194 13.50 -3.98 -9.08
CA ARG A 194 12.18 -4.15 -8.49
C ARG A 194 11.44 -5.34 -9.09
N ILE A 195 11.47 -5.51 -10.42
CA ILE A 195 10.84 -6.65 -11.12
C ILE A 195 11.44 -7.96 -10.64
N LEU A 196 12.78 -8.05 -10.63
CA LEU A 196 13.49 -9.25 -10.20
C LEU A 196 13.22 -9.56 -8.73
N TYR A 197 13.26 -8.55 -7.86
CA TYR A 197 12.99 -8.74 -6.43
C TYR A 197 11.58 -9.27 -6.17
N ILE A 198 10.57 -8.74 -6.84
CA ILE A 198 9.17 -9.15 -6.64
C ILE A 198 8.92 -10.57 -7.15
N GLY A 199 9.52 -10.95 -8.27
CA GLY A 199 9.28 -12.21 -8.96
C GLY A 199 10.22 -13.36 -8.60
N ASN A 200 11.28 -13.11 -7.83
CA ASN A 200 12.27 -14.12 -7.50
C ASN A 200 11.95 -14.76 -6.13
N HIS A 201 11.39 -15.95 -6.21
CA HIS A 201 11.11 -16.84 -5.05
C HIS A 201 11.95 -18.08 -5.13
#